data_defb66b3f6f67a6d16d8d04b521738d3
#
_entry.id   defb66b3f6f67a6d16d8d04b521738d3
#
_cell.length_a   1.000
_cell.length_b   1.000
_cell.length_c   1.000
_cell.angle_alpha   90.00
_cell.angle_beta   90.00
_cell.angle_gamma   90.00
#
_symmetry.space_group_name_H-M   'P 1'
#
loop_
_entity.id
_entity.type
_entity.pdbx_description
1 polymer ?
#
loop_
_entity_poly.entity_id
_entity_poly.type
_entity_poly.pdbx_seq_one_letter_code
_entity_poly.pdbx_strand_id
1 'polypeptide(L)'
;VMDFDTLRGVGSGLGTAAVIVMNKQTDIVRAIARLSYFYKHESCGQCTPCREGTGWMYRVMDRLVRGEAEVEEIDALYEVTKQIEGHTICALGDAAAWPVQGLIRHFRPEMERRIAAYKAGEPVLPTAQAAE
;
A
#
# COMPACT_ATOMS: atom_id res chain seq x y z
N VAL A 1 -16.75 -18.69 -7.22
CA VAL A 1 -17.73 -18.01 -6.36
C VAL A 1 -17.00 -16.95 -5.54
N MET A 2 -17.61 -15.78 -5.37
CA MET A 2 -17.07 -14.72 -4.51
C MET A 2 -17.59 -14.93 -3.07
N ASP A 3 -16.95 -15.84 -2.36
CA ASP A 3 -17.17 -16.08 -0.94
C ASP A 3 -15.85 -15.98 -0.16
N PHE A 4 -15.91 -16.02 1.16
CA PHE A 4 -14.73 -15.84 2.01
C PHE A 4 -13.69 -16.95 1.81
N ASP A 5 -14.11 -18.19 1.69
CA ASP A 5 -13.19 -19.33 1.61
C ASP A 5 -12.51 -19.43 0.25
N THR A 6 -13.29 -19.25 -0.83
CA THR A 6 -12.77 -19.26 -2.20
C THR A 6 -11.75 -18.13 -2.41
N LEU A 7 -12.04 -16.90 -1.97
CA LEU A 7 -11.13 -15.78 -2.14
C LEU A 7 -9.87 -15.92 -1.27
N ARG A 8 -10.01 -16.46 -0.05
CA ARG A 8 -8.86 -16.79 0.79
C ARG A 8 -7.96 -17.83 0.11
N GLY A 9 -8.55 -18.87 -0.49
CA GLY A 9 -7.83 -19.92 -1.19
C GLY A 9 -6.97 -19.45 -2.37
N VAL A 10 -7.32 -18.32 -2.99
CA VAL A 10 -6.54 -17.69 -4.08
C VAL A 10 -5.66 -16.52 -3.61
N GLY A 11 -5.47 -16.38 -2.31
CA GLY A 11 -4.63 -15.32 -1.74
C GLY A 11 -5.25 -13.92 -1.77
N SER A 12 -6.59 -13.84 -1.86
CA SER A 12 -7.35 -12.61 -1.82
C SER A 12 -8.25 -12.57 -0.59
N GLY A 13 -9.12 -11.57 -0.46
CA GLY A 13 -10.08 -11.44 0.63
C GLY A 13 -11.37 -10.76 0.19
N LEU A 14 -12.51 -11.21 0.69
CA LEU A 14 -13.80 -10.60 0.40
C LEU A 14 -13.96 -9.24 1.11
N GLY A 15 -13.47 -9.14 2.36
CA GLY A 15 -13.64 -7.95 3.18
C GLY A 15 -15.10 -7.50 3.25
N THR A 16 -15.35 -6.24 2.93
CA THR A 16 -16.69 -5.64 2.83
C THR A 16 -17.30 -5.75 1.43
N ALA A 17 -16.77 -6.64 0.58
CA ALA A 17 -17.17 -6.87 -0.80
C ALA A 17 -16.96 -5.64 -1.72
N ALA A 18 -16.06 -4.73 -1.38
CA ALA A 18 -15.70 -3.64 -2.26
C ALA A 18 -14.85 -4.14 -3.45
N VAL A 19 -15.24 -3.76 -4.66
CA VAL A 19 -14.51 -4.11 -5.89
C VAL A 19 -14.02 -2.83 -6.55
N ILE A 20 -12.71 -2.71 -6.70
CA ILE A 20 -12.08 -1.59 -7.39
C ILE A 20 -11.57 -2.07 -8.75
N VAL A 21 -12.18 -1.58 -9.83
CA VAL A 21 -11.77 -1.92 -11.19
C VAL A 21 -10.69 -0.95 -11.65
N MET A 22 -9.56 -1.48 -12.06
CA MET A 22 -8.41 -0.72 -12.55
C MET A 22 -8.01 -1.22 -13.94
N ASN A 23 -7.66 -0.31 -14.83
CA ASN A 23 -7.10 -0.66 -16.12
C ASN A 23 -5.58 -0.91 -16.01
N LYS A 24 -4.96 -1.40 -17.09
CA LYS A 24 -3.50 -1.70 -17.11
C LYS A 24 -2.62 -0.44 -17.03
N GLN A 25 -3.17 0.75 -17.22
CA GLN A 25 -2.45 2.03 -17.15
C GLN A 25 -2.53 2.66 -15.75
N THR A 26 -3.35 2.09 -14.85
CA THR A 26 -3.48 2.59 -13.49
C THR A 26 -2.15 2.51 -12.75
N ASP A 27 -1.75 3.61 -12.14
CA ASP A 27 -0.60 3.65 -11.24
C ASP A 27 -0.93 2.93 -9.93
N ILE A 28 -0.50 1.66 -9.85
CA ILE A 28 -0.81 0.81 -8.69
C ILE A 28 -0.17 1.32 -7.41
N VAL A 29 1.04 1.89 -7.46
CA VAL A 29 1.72 2.43 -6.27
C VAL A 29 0.93 3.61 -5.71
N ARG A 30 0.47 4.50 -6.58
CA ARG A 30 -0.36 5.64 -6.20
C ARG A 30 -1.73 5.20 -5.68
N ALA A 31 -2.34 4.17 -6.30
CA ALA A 31 -3.61 3.62 -5.85
C ALA A 31 -3.50 3.06 -4.42
N ILE A 32 -2.45 2.30 -4.11
CA ILE A 32 -2.24 1.77 -2.76
C ILE A 32 -1.87 2.87 -1.77
N ALA A 33 -1.10 3.88 -2.17
CA ALA A 33 -0.84 5.05 -1.33
C ALA A 33 -2.15 5.79 -0.98
N ARG A 34 -3.10 5.88 -1.92
CA ARG A 34 -4.42 6.47 -1.67
C ARG A 34 -5.24 5.65 -0.68
N LEU A 35 -5.16 4.31 -0.75
CA LEU A 35 -5.77 3.43 0.26
C LEU A 35 -5.10 3.60 1.63
N SER A 36 -3.77 3.71 1.69
CA SER A 36 -3.05 3.97 2.94
C SER A 36 -3.48 5.31 3.58
N TYR A 37 -3.70 6.34 2.77
CA TYR A 37 -4.28 7.60 3.23
C TYR A 37 -5.68 7.41 3.81
N PHE A 38 -6.53 6.65 3.13
CA PHE A 38 -7.88 6.32 3.60
C PHE A 38 -7.85 5.65 4.98
N TYR A 39 -7.06 4.58 5.14
CA TYR A 39 -6.97 3.88 6.42
C TYR A 39 -6.38 4.73 7.55
N LYS A 40 -5.42 5.60 7.23
CA LYS A 40 -4.93 6.60 8.20
C LYS A 40 -6.06 7.51 8.67
N HIS A 41 -6.92 7.97 7.77
CA HIS A 41 -8.04 8.87 8.08
C HIS A 41 -9.13 8.16 8.87
N GLU A 42 -9.43 6.91 8.53
CA GLU A 42 -10.50 6.12 9.15
C GLU A 42 -10.09 5.44 10.47
N SER A 43 -8.81 5.48 10.84
CA SER A 43 -8.36 4.99 12.14
C SER A 43 -9.04 5.78 13.26
N CYS A 44 -9.73 5.08 14.16
CA CYS A 44 -10.38 5.71 15.32
C CYS A 44 -9.38 6.19 16.39
N GLY A 45 -8.08 5.82 16.26
CA GLY A 45 -7.02 6.20 17.19
C GLY A 45 -6.95 5.40 18.49
N GLN A 46 -7.77 4.35 18.66
CA GLN A 46 -7.85 3.60 19.92
C GLN A 46 -6.57 2.81 20.20
N CYS A 47 -6.09 2.00 19.26
CA CYS A 47 -4.92 1.15 19.45
C CYS A 47 -3.68 1.72 18.77
N THR A 48 -2.56 1.70 19.49
CA THR A 48 -1.30 2.31 19.04
C THR A 48 -0.80 1.80 17.69
N PRO A 49 -0.78 0.48 17.38
CA PRO A 49 -0.29 0.00 16.09
C PRO A 49 -1.09 0.58 14.91
N CYS A 50 -2.39 0.70 15.04
CA CYS A 50 -3.23 1.32 14.02
C CYS A 50 -3.04 2.84 13.98
N ARG A 51 -3.18 3.53 15.12
CA ARG A 51 -3.10 4.99 15.20
C ARG A 51 -1.79 5.54 14.61
N GLU A 52 -0.65 4.97 15.01
CA GLU A 52 0.66 5.44 14.58
C GLU A 52 1.11 4.76 13.28
N GLY A 53 0.89 3.45 13.16
CA GLY A 53 1.37 2.66 12.03
C GLY A 53 0.73 3.04 10.70
N THR A 54 -0.58 3.30 10.65
CA THR A 54 -1.24 3.73 9.40
C THR A 54 -0.73 5.07 8.91
N GLY A 55 -0.45 5.99 9.83
CA GLY A 55 0.16 7.29 9.51
C GLY A 55 1.59 7.14 9.01
N TRP A 56 2.36 6.22 9.59
CA TRP A 56 3.72 5.93 9.16
C TRP A 56 3.74 5.27 7.78
N MET A 57 2.92 4.24 7.57
CA MET A 57 2.78 3.59 6.26
C MET A 57 2.44 4.59 5.15
N TYR A 58 1.47 5.47 5.40
CA TYR A 58 1.09 6.49 4.42
C TYR A 58 2.27 7.41 4.06
N ARG A 59 3.03 7.90 5.02
CA ARG A 59 4.18 8.78 4.76
C ARG A 59 5.25 8.10 3.88
N VAL A 60 5.54 6.83 4.13
CA VAL A 60 6.50 6.09 3.31
C VAL A 60 5.91 5.82 1.92
N MET A 61 4.65 5.41 1.83
CA MET A 61 3.97 5.20 0.56
C MET A 61 3.93 6.48 -0.30
N ASP A 62 3.68 7.63 0.30
CA ASP A 62 3.67 8.91 -0.39
C ASP A 62 5.05 9.26 -0.97
N ARG A 63 6.13 9.00 -0.24
CA ARG A 63 7.51 9.15 -0.75
C ARG A 63 7.82 8.16 -1.87
N LEU A 64 7.38 6.91 -1.75
CA LEU A 64 7.53 5.90 -2.81
C LEU A 64 6.81 6.30 -4.11
N VAL A 65 5.64 6.93 -4.02
CA VAL A 65 4.94 7.49 -5.20
C VAL A 65 5.83 8.48 -5.93
N ARG A 66 6.55 9.34 -5.20
CA ARG A 66 7.46 10.35 -5.75
C ARG A 66 8.87 9.83 -6.05
N GLY A 67 9.19 8.60 -5.66
CA GLY A 67 10.52 8.02 -5.78
C GLY A 67 11.54 8.52 -4.73
N GLU A 68 11.11 9.31 -3.77
CA GLU A 68 11.97 9.95 -2.74
C GLU A 68 12.39 9.02 -1.60
N ALA A 69 12.00 7.75 -1.64
CA ALA A 69 12.37 6.75 -0.64
C ALA A 69 13.70 6.06 -0.97
N GLU A 70 14.24 5.33 -0.01
CA GLU A 70 15.37 4.41 -0.21
C GLU A 70 14.84 2.98 -0.40
N VAL A 71 15.65 2.11 -1.05
CA VAL A 71 15.24 0.72 -1.35
C VAL A 71 14.98 -0.06 -0.05
N GLU A 72 15.80 0.18 0.98
CA GLU A 72 15.68 -0.44 2.30
C GLU A 72 14.38 -0.06 3.02
N GLU A 73 13.78 1.06 2.67
CA GLU A 73 12.50 1.47 3.24
C GLU A 73 11.33 0.61 2.77
N ILE A 74 11.47 -0.08 1.63
CA ILE A 74 10.47 -1.06 1.18
C ILE A 74 10.41 -2.22 2.16
N ASP A 75 11.55 -2.71 2.62
CA ASP A 75 11.62 -3.80 3.59
C ASP A 75 11.17 -3.34 4.98
N ALA A 76 11.59 -2.14 5.40
CA ALA A 76 11.11 -1.53 6.64
C ALA A 76 9.58 -1.32 6.62
N LEU A 77 9.02 -0.89 5.50
CA LEU A 77 7.57 -0.76 5.31
C LEU A 77 6.87 -2.12 5.46
N TYR A 78 7.42 -3.18 4.88
CA TYR A 78 6.89 -4.53 5.02
C TYR A 78 6.90 -5.00 6.47
N GLU A 79 7.99 -4.79 7.21
CA GLU A 79 8.06 -5.14 8.63
C GLU A 79 7.06 -4.34 9.48
N VAL A 80 6.86 -3.07 9.20
CA VAL A 80 5.83 -2.26 9.89
C VAL A 80 4.42 -2.83 9.65
N THR A 81 4.11 -3.30 8.44
CA THR A 81 2.80 -3.91 8.20
C THR A 81 2.55 -5.12 9.09
N LYS A 82 3.59 -5.92 9.37
CA LYS A 82 3.50 -7.09 10.29
C LYS A 82 3.32 -6.69 11.76
N GLN A 83 3.80 -5.50 12.16
CA GLN A 83 3.57 -4.98 13.50
C GLN A 83 2.16 -4.40 13.67
N ILE A 84 1.44 -4.16 12.58
CA ILE A 84 0.05 -3.70 12.59
C ILE A 84 -0.90 -4.88 12.49
N GLU A 85 -0.68 -5.76 11.51
CA GLU A 85 -1.47 -6.97 11.28
C GLU A 85 -1.49 -7.85 12.53
N GLY A 86 -2.68 -8.22 12.97
CA GLY A 86 -2.89 -9.06 14.15
C GLY A 86 -2.60 -8.38 15.50
N HIS A 87 -2.21 -7.10 15.52
CA HIS A 87 -1.88 -6.35 16.75
C HIS A 87 -2.86 -5.23 17.06
N THR A 88 -4.01 -5.20 16.38
CA THR A 88 -5.05 -4.19 16.54
C THR A 88 -6.35 -4.80 17.09
N ILE A 89 -7.15 -3.97 17.76
CA ILE A 89 -8.41 -4.44 18.37
C ILE A 89 -9.42 -4.88 17.31
N CYS A 90 -9.45 -4.23 16.15
CA CYS A 90 -10.37 -4.54 15.07
C CYS A 90 -9.62 -4.79 13.75
N ALA A 91 -10.33 -5.30 12.77
CA ALA A 91 -9.77 -5.67 11.46
C ALA A 91 -9.31 -4.48 10.60
N LEU A 92 -9.47 -3.23 11.04
CA LEU A 92 -8.99 -2.06 10.27
C LEU A 92 -7.47 -2.10 10.10
N GLY A 93 -6.73 -2.52 11.12
CA GLY A 93 -5.28 -2.68 11.03
C GLY A 93 -4.86 -3.69 9.97
N ASP A 94 -5.50 -4.85 9.95
CA ASP A 94 -5.25 -5.89 8.95
C ASP A 94 -5.59 -5.39 7.54
N ALA A 95 -6.75 -4.75 7.40
CA ALA A 95 -7.19 -4.16 6.14
C ALA A 95 -6.26 -3.05 5.62
N ALA A 96 -5.61 -2.32 6.52
CA ALA A 96 -4.61 -1.31 6.15
C ALA A 96 -3.27 -1.95 5.71
N ALA A 97 -2.86 -3.04 6.36
CA ALA A 97 -1.59 -3.72 6.11
C ALA A 97 -1.59 -4.52 4.81
N TRP A 98 -2.64 -5.29 4.52
CA TRP A 98 -2.67 -6.23 3.40
C TRP A 98 -2.50 -5.62 2.01
N PRO A 99 -3.09 -4.47 1.66
CA PRO A 99 -2.83 -3.83 0.36
C PRO A 99 -1.37 -3.46 0.15
N VAL A 100 -0.69 -3.00 1.20
CA VAL A 100 0.74 -2.65 1.16
C VAL A 100 1.60 -3.91 1.01
N GLN A 101 1.30 -4.96 1.76
CA GLN A 101 1.97 -6.27 1.61
C GLN A 101 1.80 -6.84 0.19
N GLY A 102 0.59 -6.74 -0.36
CA GLY A 102 0.29 -7.17 -1.73
C GLY A 102 1.06 -6.36 -2.77
N LEU A 103 1.14 -5.04 -2.59
CA LEU A 103 1.95 -4.16 -3.45
C LEU A 103 3.43 -4.57 -3.44
N ILE A 104 4.01 -4.76 -2.27
CA ILE A 104 5.42 -5.14 -2.13
C ILE A 104 5.65 -6.51 -2.78
N ARG A 105 4.77 -7.47 -2.54
CA ARG A 105 4.90 -8.83 -3.09
C ARG A 105 4.88 -8.87 -4.61
N HIS A 106 4.02 -8.07 -5.25
CA HIS A 106 3.75 -8.18 -6.68
C HIS A 106 4.37 -7.07 -7.52
N PHE A 107 4.67 -5.90 -6.93
CA PHE A 107 5.10 -4.70 -7.64
C PHE A 107 6.37 -4.06 -7.08
N ARG A 108 7.15 -4.79 -6.28
CA ARG A 108 8.44 -4.32 -5.76
C ARG A 108 9.36 -3.74 -6.87
N PRO A 109 9.52 -4.38 -8.03
CA PRO A 109 10.36 -3.83 -9.10
C PRO A 109 9.92 -2.44 -9.56
N GLU A 110 8.62 -2.15 -9.58
CA GLU A 110 8.12 -0.81 -9.93
C GLU A 110 8.46 0.23 -8.85
N MET A 111 8.42 -0.15 -7.58
CA MET A 111 8.83 0.74 -6.49
C MET A 111 10.33 1.07 -6.58
N GLU A 112 11.17 0.07 -6.80
CA GLU A 112 12.62 0.23 -6.98
C GLU A 112 12.96 1.05 -8.24
N ARG A 113 12.23 0.85 -9.34
CA ARG A 113 12.38 1.66 -10.56
C ARG A 113 12.12 3.14 -10.29
N ARG A 114 11.09 3.48 -9.51
CA ARG A 114 10.78 4.88 -9.15
C ARG A 114 11.88 5.52 -8.35
N ILE A 115 12.44 4.81 -7.39
CA ILE A 115 13.57 5.28 -6.59
C ILE A 115 14.78 5.53 -7.49
N ALA A 116 15.08 4.61 -8.39
CA ALA A 116 16.19 4.75 -9.33
C ALA A 116 16.00 5.95 -10.29
N ALA A 117 14.80 6.12 -10.85
CA ALA A 117 14.47 7.25 -11.71
C ALA A 117 14.63 8.59 -10.98
N TYR A 118 14.11 8.69 -9.76
CA TYR A 118 14.25 9.91 -8.95
C TYR A 118 15.75 10.24 -8.71
N LYS A 119 16.55 9.26 -8.31
CA LYS A 119 18.00 9.44 -8.08
C LYS A 119 18.76 9.83 -9.35
N ALA A 120 18.28 9.38 -10.50
CA ALA A 120 18.87 9.75 -11.81
C ALA A 120 18.37 11.10 -12.34
N GLY A 121 17.42 11.76 -11.66
CA GLY A 121 16.79 12.98 -12.15
C GLY A 121 15.86 12.76 -13.35
N GLU A 122 15.39 11.52 -13.52
CA GLU A 122 14.46 11.13 -14.59
C GLU A 122 13.00 11.21 -14.13
N PRO A 123 12.04 11.30 -15.07
CA PRO A 123 10.62 11.27 -14.72
C PRO A 123 10.25 9.97 -13.99
N VAL A 124 9.74 10.09 -12.78
CA VAL A 124 9.34 8.95 -11.94
C VAL A 124 8.08 8.27 -12.50
N LEU A 125 7.13 9.07 -13.02
CA LEU A 125 5.91 8.57 -13.65
C LEU A 125 6.10 8.47 -15.16
N PRO A 126 5.50 7.44 -15.82
CA PRO A 126 5.42 7.41 -17.28
C PRO A 126 4.70 8.68 -17.79
N THR A 127 5.17 9.23 -18.90
CA THR A 127 4.71 10.51 -19.46
C THR A 127 3.19 10.58 -19.68
N ALA A 128 2.53 9.44 -19.87
CA ALA A 128 1.07 9.35 -20.00
C ALA A 128 0.30 9.50 -18.67
N GLN A 129 0.97 9.36 -17.52
CA GLN A 129 0.38 9.45 -16.18
C GLN A 129 0.73 10.78 -15.46
N ALA A 130 1.64 11.54 -16.02
CA ALA A 130 2.06 12.85 -15.47
C ALA A 130 1.08 14.00 -15.84
N ALA A 131 0.07 13.72 -16.67
CA ALA A 131 -0.86 14.71 -17.21
C ALA A 131 -2.22 14.78 -16.48
N GLU A 132 -2.41 14.01 -15.38
CA GLU A 132 -3.61 14.04 -14.52
C GLU A 132 -3.25 14.55 -13.11
#